data_2313e6a76cd5266884f0eca3fb339040
#
_entry.id   2313e6a76cd5266884f0eca3fb339040
#
_cell.length_a   1.000
_cell.length_b   1.000
_cell.length_c   1.000
_cell.angle_alpha   90.00
_cell.angle_beta   90.00
_cell.angle_gamma   90.00
#
_symmetry.space_group_name_H-M   'P 1'
#
loop_
_entity.id
_entity.type
_entity.pdbx_description
1 polymer ?
#
loop_
_entity_poly.entity_id
_entity_poly.type
_entity_poly.pdbx_seq_one_letter_code
_entity_poly.pdbx_strand_id
1 'polypeptide(L)'
;MSSTPFTIAPSIPTELDGFRVEIDVARERADVVLDRPPFNIISMPQRDQLRVTFEALDADDRIRVIVLRANGEHFSSGGEIKGFLDASPEHVARLAWNIAAPARCGKPVIAANRGYCFGVGFEISLACDFRLASETCLYALPEQRLGQIPGSGGSARLQKMVGITRTKDIVMRSRRISGKQAYDWGVATACVADDKLEGEIDALVEELRGFSSLAQRTAKKLLNDTEDASLSTAIELEGHCYSRLRTSDDFREGVDAFQQKRKPNFRGS
;
A
#
# COMPACT_ATOMS: atom_id res chain seq x y z
N MET A 1 40.30 -7.26 3.91
CA MET A 1 39.23 -8.24 3.64
C MET A 1 37.97 -7.72 4.34
N SER A 2 37.12 -7.06 3.60
CA SER A 2 35.85 -6.51 4.13
C SER A 2 34.82 -7.62 4.06
N SER A 3 34.45 -8.17 5.22
CA SER A 3 33.33 -9.09 5.33
C SER A 3 32.03 -8.27 5.19
N THR A 4 31.44 -8.30 4.02
CA THR A 4 30.06 -7.82 3.85
C THR A 4 29.17 -8.65 4.79
N PRO A 5 28.40 -8.03 5.69
CA PRO A 5 27.49 -8.81 6.52
C PRO A 5 26.47 -9.50 5.61
N PHE A 6 26.33 -10.81 5.71
CA PHE A 6 25.30 -11.58 5.06
C PHE A 6 23.94 -11.09 5.60
N THR A 7 23.27 -10.23 4.85
CA THR A 7 21.87 -9.93 5.10
C THR A 7 21.06 -11.08 4.52
N ILE A 8 20.48 -11.93 5.36
CA ILE A 8 19.53 -12.94 4.92
C ILE A 8 18.33 -12.16 4.34
N ALA A 9 18.00 -12.41 3.07
CA ALA A 9 16.81 -11.81 2.47
C ALA A 9 15.58 -12.20 3.30
N PRO A 10 14.68 -11.27 3.59
CA PRO A 10 13.47 -11.59 4.33
C PRO A 10 12.67 -12.64 3.58
N SER A 11 12.15 -13.62 4.29
CA SER A 11 11.27 -14.65 3.73
C SER A 11 9.86 -14.51 4.29
N ILE A 12 8.87 -14.85 3.48
CA ILE A 12 7.48 -14.91 3.94
C ILE A 12 7.38 -15.94 5.06
N PRO A 13 6.78 -15.63 6.22
CA PRO A 13 6.57 -16.58 7.30
C PRO A 13 5.80 -17.82 6.81
N THR A 14 6.14 -18.99 7.31
CA THR A 14 5.51 -20.26 6.92
C THR A 14 4.08 -20.41 7.46
N GLU A 15 3.80 -19.81 8.61
CA GLU A 15 2.48 -19.77 9.23
C GLU A 15 2.00 -18.31 9.29
N LEU A 16 0.91 -18.02 8.60
CA LEU A 16 0.34 -16.67 8.49
C LEU A 16 -0.95 -16.56 9.30
N ASP A 17 -1.01 -15.55 10.16
CA ASP A 17 -2.15 -15.30 11.04
C ASP A 17 -3.24 -14.48 10.33
N GLY A 18 -4.28 -15.16 9.86
CA GLY A 18 -5.48 -14.54 9.29
C GLY A 18 -5.26 -13.83 7.94
N PHE A 19 -4.26 -14.25 7.19
CA PHE A 19 -4.05 -13.86 5.80
C PHE A 19 -3.23 -14.93 5.06
N ARG A 20 -3.23 -14.87 3.74
CA ARG A 20 -2.39 -15.71 2.89
C ARG A 20 -1.72 -14.89 1.80
N VAL A 21 -0.71 -15.46 1.15
CA VAL A 21 -0.03 -14.86 0.01
C VAL A 21 -0.18 -15.77 -1.21
N GLU A 22 -0.66 -15.19 -2.29
CA GLU A 22 -0.80 -15.85 -3.59
C GLU A 22 0.18 -15.20 -4.56
N ILE A 23 1.04 -16.01 -5.21
CA ILE A 23 2.06 -15.50 -6.14
C ILE A 23 1.77 -16.04 -7.53
N ASP A 24 1.55 -15.14 -8.48
CA ASP A 24 1.46 -15.42 -9.90
C ASP A 24 2.71 -14.89 -10.61
N VAL A 25 3.69 -15.78 -10.78
CA VAL A 25 4.98 -15.44 -11.41
C VAL A 25 4.80 -15.07 -12.88
N ALA A 26 3.82 -15.65 -13.58
CA ALA A 26 3.56 -15.34 -14.99
C ALA A 26 3.01 -13.92 -15.16
N ARG A 27 2.25 -13.44 -14.18
CA ARG A 27 1.76 -12.05 -14.11
C ARG A 27 2.63 -11.14 -13.26
N GLU A 28 3.78 -11.61 -12.76
CA GLU A 28 4.70 -10.85 -11.88
C GLU A 28 3.94 -10.14 -10.73
N ARG A 29 2.90 -10.79 -10.21
CA ARG A 29 1.95 -10.28 -9.22
C ARG A 29 1.99 -11.11 -7.95
N ALA A 30 1.89 -10.46 -6.80
CA ALA A 30 1.60 -11.10 -5.52
C ALA A 30 0.35 -10.49 -4.90
N ASP A 31 -0.55 -11.34 -4.42
CA ASP A 31 -1.72 -10.93 -3.65
C ASP A 31 -1.51 -11.28 -2.18
N VAL A 32 -1.61 -10.27 -1.32
CA VAL A 32 -1.71 -10.41 0.14
C VAL A 32 -3.19 -10.36 0.47
N VAL A 33 -3.77 -11.52 0.81
CA VAL A 33 -5.21 -11.69 0.98
C VAL A 33 -5.54 -11.82 2.46
N LEU A 34 -6.18 -10.82 3.05
CA LEU A 34 -6.73 -10.92 4.41
C LEU A 34 -7.80 -12.02 4.40
N ASP A 35 -7.69 -12.97 5.32
CA ASP A 35 -8.50 -14.20 5.31
C ASP A 35 -8.88 -14.65 6.72
N ARG A 36 -9.62 -13.81 7.41
CA ARG A 36 -10.25 -14.09 8.73
C ARG A 36 -11.71 -13.63 8.69
N PRO A 37 -12.55 -14.30 7.89
CA PRO A 37 -13.96 -13.92 7.77
C PRO A 37 -14.70 -14.05 9.12
N PRO A 38 -15.83 -13.35 9.30
CA PRO A 38 -16.48 -12.51 8.29
C PRO A 38 -15.86 -11.10 8.18
N PHE A 39 -15.11 -10.62 9.17
CA PHE A 39 -14.74 -9.21 9.30
C PHE A 39 -13.27 -8.91 9.07
N ASN A 40 -12.42 -9.89 8.83
CA ASN A 40 -10.99 -9.73 8.62
C ASN A 40 -10.32 -8.84 9.68
N ILE A 41 -10.60 -9.16 10.96
CA ILE A 41 -10.01 -8.46 12.12
C ILE A 41 -8.50 -8.70 12.13
N ILE A 42 -7.73 -7.62 12.21
CA ILE A 42 -6.27 -7.66 12.16
C ILE A 42 -5.71 -7.77 13.59
N SER A 43 -5.10 -8.90 13.91
CA SER A 43 -4.46 -9.17 15.19
C SER A 43 -3.12 -8.43 15.35
N MET A 44 -2.57 -8.42 16.56
CA MET A 44 -1.24 -7.86 16.82
C MET A 44 -0.13 -8.64 16.08
N PRO A 45 -0.07 -9.99 16.17
CA PRO A 45 0.92 -10.78 15.41
C PRO A 45 0.80 -10.60 13.91
N GLN A 46 -0.42 -10.49 13.39
CA GLN A 46 -0.66 -10.30 11.96
C GLN A 46 0.01 -9.04 11.42
N ARG A 47 0.06 -7.95 12.20
CA ARG A 47 0.71 -6.69 11.77
C ARG A 47 2.21 -6.85 11.58
N ASP A 48 2.88 -7.60 12.47
CA ASP A 48 4.30 -7.92 12.33
C ASP A 48 4.55 -8.80 11.09
N GLN A 49 3.71 -9.81 10.90
CA GLN A 49 3.81 -10.72 9.76
C GLN A 49 3.52 -10.02 8.42
N LEU A 50 2.54 -9.11 8.37
CA LEU A 50 2.28 -8.29 7.18
C LEU A 50 3.52 -7.47 6.80
N ARG A 51 4.18 -6.82 7.77
CA ARG A 51 5.43 -6.09 7.51
C ARG A 51 6.49 -6.99 6.90
N VAL A 52 6.79 -8.13 7.53
CA VAL A 52 7.80 -9.08 7.02
C VAL A 52 7.43 -9.58 5.63
N THR A 53 6.15 -9.82 5.37
CA THR A 53 5.65 -10.25 4.07
C THR A 53 5.88 -9.18 2.99
N PHE A 54 5.55 -7.91 3.25
CA PHE A 54 5.82 -6.83 2.30
C PHE A 54 7.31 -6.65 2.03
N GLU A 55 8.17 -6.76 3.06
CA GLU A 55 9.62 -6.71 2.92
C GLU A 55 10.15 -7.89 2.07
N ALA A 56 9.61 -9.10 2.26
CA ALA A 56 9.97 -10.27 1.46
C ALA A 56 9.53 -10.13 0.00
N LEU A 57 8.30 -9.65 -0.24
CA LEU A 57 7.77 -9.43 -1.58
C LEU A 57 8.50 -8.29 -2.30
N ASP A 58 8.96 -7.26 -1.57
CA ASP A 58 9.79 -6.20 -2.15
C ASP A 58 11.13 -6.72 -2.65
N ALA A 59 11.72 -7.70 -1.95
CA ALA A 59 12.99 -8.32 -2.30
C ALA A 59 12.89 -9.40 -3.40
N ASP A 60 11.68 -9.85 -3.76
CA ASP A 60 11.49 -10.92 -4.76
C ASP A 60 11.43 -10.37 -6.18
N ASP A 61 12.50 -10.53 -6.96
CA ASP A 61 12.60 -10.00 -8.33
C ASP A 61 11.57 -10.58 -9.31
N ARG A 62 10.90 -11.68 -8.96
CA ARG A 62 9.81 -12.24 -9.77
C ARG A 62 8.51 -11.44 -9.70
N ILE A 63 8.39 -10.52 -8.73
CA ILE A 63 7.20 -9.74 -8.45
C ILE A 63 7.43 -8.28 -8.83
N ARG A 64 6.48 -7.68 -9.54
CA ARG A 64 6.50 -6.27 -9.94
C ARG A 64 5.40 -5.45 -9.29
N VAL A 65 4.25 -6.07 -8.99
CA VAL A 65 3.09 -5.40 -8.38
C VAL A 65 2.56 -6.25 -7.23
N ILE A 66 2.19 -5.60 -6.14
CA ILE A 66 1.57 -6.23 -4.97
C ILE A 66 0.13 -5.73 -4.83
N VAL A 67 -0.80 -6.65 -4.61
CA VAL A 67 -2.20 -6.34 -4.34
C VAL A 67 -2.55 -6.73 -2.91
N LEU A 68 -3.02 -5.80 -2.10
CA LEU A 68 -3.58 -6.06 -0.77
C LEU A 68 -5.10 -6.11 -0.90
N ARG A 69 -5.68 -7.26 -0.66
CA ARG A 69 -7.12 -7.51 -0.80
C ARG A 69 -7.64 -8.39 0.35
N ALA A 70 -8.91 -8.71 0.34
CA ALA A 70 -9.51 -9.52 1.37
C ALA A 70 -10.45 -10.58 0.79
N ASN A 71 -10.55 -11.71 1.46
CA ASN A 71 -11.57 -12.73 1.23
C ASN A 71 -12.89 -12.31 1.92
N GLY A 72 -14.02 -12.60 1.29
CA GLY A 72 -15.36 -12.30 1.81
C GLY A 72 -15.84 -10.87 1.50
N GLU A 73 -16.87 -10.45 2.25
CA GLU A 73 -17.61 -9.20 1.99
C GLU A 73 -16.88 -7.94 2.45
N HIS A 74 -15.96 -8.05 3.40
CA HIS A 74 -15.32 -6.93 4.05
C HIS A 74 -13.81 -6.96 3.88
N PHE A 75 -13.21 -5.79 3.63
CA PHE A 75 -11.76 -5.67 3.64
C PHE A 75 -11.20 -5.90 5.05
N SER A 76 -11.62 -5.11 6.02
CA SER A 76 -11.33 -5.31 7.45
C SER A 76 -12.20 -4.41 8.30
N SER A 77 -12.75 -4.93 9.40
CA SER A 77 -13.47 -4.12 10.38
C SER A 77 -12.54 -3.42 11.40
N GLY A 78 -11.24 -3.61 11.31
CA GLY A 78 -10.26 -2.99 12.19
C GLY A 78 -9.41 -3.98 12.98
N GLY A 79 -8.78 -3.48 14.05
CA GLY A 79 -7.87 -4.27 14.88
C GLY A 79 -8.57 -5.09 15.95
N GLU A 80 -7.92 -6.18 16.37
CA GLU A 80 -8.32 -6.93 17.54
C GLU A 80 -8.09 -6.08 18.82
N ILE A 81 -9.18 -5.82 19.56
CA ILE A 81 -9.14 -4.89 20.70
C ILE A 81 -8.59 -5.57 21.96
N LYS A 82 -8.85 -6.88 22.14
CA LYS A 82 -8.53 -7.59 23.38
C LYS A 82 -7.04 -7.57 23.75
N GLY A 83 -6.16 -7.66 22.75
CA GLY A 83 -4.71 -7.67 22.97
C GLY A 83 -4.10 -6.29 23.29
N PHE A 84 -4.84 -5.19 23.13
CA PHE A 84 -4.28 -3.86 23.36
C PHE A 84 -4.06 -3.52 24.83
N LEU A 85 -4.89 -4.05 25.73
CA LEU A 85 -4.76 -3.78 27.16
C LEU A 85 -3.52 -4.43 27.77
N ASP A 86 -3.07 -5.54 27.20
CA ASP A 86 -1.93 -6.32 27.69
C ASP A 86 -0.62 -5.94 26.98
N ALA A 87 -0.68 -5.17 25.91
CA ALA A 87 0.50 -4.76 25.16
C ALA A 87 1.21 -3.56 25.80
N SER A 88 2.54 -3.59 25.86
CA SER A 88 3.30 -2.44 26.34
C SER A 88 3.18 -1.24 25.42
N PRO A 89 3.29 0.01 25.94
CA PRO A 89 3.26 1.22 25.09
C PRO A 89 4.32 1.20 23.98
N GLU A 90 5.50 0.61 24.23
CA GLU A 90 6.58 0.49 23.25
C GLU A 90 6.21 -0.47 22.12
N HIS A 91 5.51 -1.56 22.43
CA HIS A 91 5.00 -2.49 21.43
C HIS A 91 3.94 -1.81 20.55
N VAL A 92 2.99 -1.13 21.19
CA VAL A 92 1.93 -0.38 20.47
C VAL A 92 2.53 0.70 19.57
N ALA A 93 3.57 1.41 19.99
CA ALA A 93 4.23 2.43 19.17
C ALA A 93 4.85 1.87 17.88
N ARG A 94 5.28 0.60 17.88
CA ARG A 94 5.83 -0.07 16.68
C ARG A 94 4.77 -0.43 15.65
N LEU A 95 3.50 -0.48 16.02
CA LEU A 95 2.42 -0.83 15.09
C LEU A 95 2.33 0.12 13.89
N ALA A 96 2.62 1.41 14.11
CA ALA A 96 2.67 2.39 13.03
C ALA A 96 3.74 2.02 11.97
N TRP A 97 4.91 1.55 12.42
CA TRP A 97 5.96 1.09 11.53
C TRP A 97 5.53 -0.15 10.72
N ASN A 98 4.87 -1.12 11.36
CA ASN A 98 4.42 -2.34 10.71
C ASN A 98 3.38 -2.04 9.62
N ILE A 99 2.38 -1.23 9.95
CA ILE A 99 1.30 -0.86 9.04
C ILE A 99 1.78 0.05 7.88
N ALA A 100 2.88 0.75 8.06
CA ALA A 100 3.49 1.55 7.01
C ALA A 100 4.34 0.74 5.99
N ALA A 101 4.41 -0.59 6.10
CA ALA A 101 5.21 -1.42 5.19
C ALA A 101 4.85 -1.25 3.70
N PRO A 102 3.58 -1.16 3.29
CA PRO A 102 3.22 -0.91 1.89
C PRO A 102 3.84 0.38 1.33
N ALA A 103 3.89 1.46 2.12
CA ALA A 103 4.47 2.73 1.69
C ALA A 103 6.01 2.65 1.53
N ARG A 104 6.68 1.83 2.37
CA ARG A 104 8.13 1.61 2.28
C ARG A 104 8.55 0.61 1.22
N CYS A 105 7.63 -0.25 0.78
CA CYS A 105 7.88 -1.16 -0.33
C CYS A 105 8.24 -0.39 -1.59
N GLY A 106 9.31 -0.79 -2.28
CA GLY A 106 9.73 -0.13 -3.52
C GLY A 106 8.81 -0.43 -4.71
N LYS A 107 8.01 -1.49 -4.64
CA LYS A 107 7.07 -1.87 -5.68
C LYS A 107 5.73 -1.17 -5.52
N PRO A 108 4.98 -0.95 -6.60
CA PRO A 108 3.58 -0.50 -6.52
C PRO A 108 2.74 -1.44 -5.68
N VAL A 109 1.95 -0.87 -4.76
CA VAL A 109 1.01 -1.60 -3.90
C VAL A 109 -0.40 -1.07 -4.11
N ILE A 110 -1.32 -1.94 -4.50
CA ILE A 110 -2.72 -1.64 -4.73
C ILE A 110 -3.53 -2.18 -3.56
N ALA A 111 -4.35 -1.35 -2.90
CA ALA A 111 -5.37 -1.81 -1.97
C ALA A 111 -6.71 -1.94 -2.70
N ALA A 112 -7.34 -3.13 -2.63
CA ALA A 112 -8.66 -3.40 -3.18
C ALA A 112 -9.67 -3.49 -2.04
N ASN A 113 -10.50 -2.48 -1.88
CA ASN A 113 -11.37 -2.29 -0.73
C ASN A 113 -12.83 -2.53 -1.07
N ARG A 114 -13.50 -3.38 -0.28
CA ARG A 114 -14.95 -3.63 -0.31
C ARG A 114 -15.53 -3.68 1.09
N GLY A 115 -16.82 -3.45 1.23
CA GLY A 115 -17.50 -3.48 2.51
C GLY A 115 -16.80 -2.63 3.57
N TYR A 116 -16.55 -3.15 4.75
CA TYR A 116 -15.89 -2.40 5.81
C TYR A 116 -14.37 -2.31 5.59
N CYS A 117 -13.85 -1.09 5.58
CA CYS A 117 -12.43 -0.76 5.60
C CYS A 117 -12.20 0.22 6.77
N PHE A 118 -12.08 -0.31 7.99
CA PHE A 118 -12.13 0.48 9.23
C PHE A 118 -10.85 0.37 10.05
N GLY A 119 -10.55 1.42 10.82
CA GLY A 119 -9.42 1.46 11.76
C GLY A 119 -8.11 1.07 11.08
N VAL A 120 -7.38 0.12 11.65
CA VAL A 120 -6.10 -0.36 11.07
C VAL A 120 -6.25 -0.91 9.66
N GLY A 121 -7.42 -1.44 9.28
CA GLY A 121 -7.70 -1.83 7.89
C GLY A 121 -7.69 -0.63 6.95
N PHE A 122 -8.25 0.49 7.37
CA PHE A 122 -8.14 1.73 6.60
C PHE A 122 -6.73 2.32 6.65
N GLU A 123 -6.04 2.24 7.79
CA GLU A 123 -4.67 2.75 7.94
C GLU A 123 -3.67 2.04 7.01
N ILE A 124 -3.75 0.70 6.88
CA ILE A 124 -2.89 -0.05 5.95
C ILE A 124 -3.27 0.21 4.48
N SER A 125 -4.57 0.38 4.19
CA SER A 125 -5.03 0.79 2.87
C SER A 125 -4.50 2.18 2.49
N LEU A 126 -4.49 3.14 3.42
CA LEU A 126 -3.89 4.47 3.22
C LEU A 126 -2.38 4.43 3.01
N ALA A 127 -1.70 3.39 3.48
CA ALA A 127 -0.27 3.19 3.25
C ALA A 127 0.06 2.59 1.87
N CYS A 128 -0.93 2.08 1.13
CA CYS A 128 -0.76 1.62 -0.26
C CYS A 128 -0.72 2.80 -1.23
N ASP A 129 -0.18 2.58 -2.43
CA ASP A 129 -0.05 3.63 -3.44
C ASP A 129 -1.40 3.93 -4.11
N PHE A 130 -2.13 2.89 -4.48
CA PHE A 130 -3.43 2.98 -5.14
C PHE A 130 -4.51 2.34 -4.27
N ARG A 131 -5.72 2.88 -4.30
CA ARG A 131 -6.91 2.36 -3.62
C ARG A 131 -8.04 2.24 -4.60
N LEU A 132 -8.45 1.02 -4.88
CA LEU A 132 -9.63 0.71 -5.67
C LEU A 132 -10.75 0.37 -4.71
N ALA A 133 -11.83 1.13 -4.75
CA ALA A 133 -12.99 0.94 -3.89
C ALA A 133 -14.14 0.29 -4.67
N SER A 134 -14.85 -0.64 -4.05
CA SER A 134 -16.18 -1.00 -4.54
C SER A 134 -17.23 0.00 -4.07
N GLU A 135 -18.39 0.05 -4.72
CA GLU A 135 -19.51 0.92 -4.34
C GLU A 135 -20.02 0.61 -2.92
N THR A 136 -19.92 -0.66 -2.48
CA THR A 136 -20.29 -1.07 -1.10
C THR A 136 -19.24 -0.69 -0.07
N CYS A 137 -18.05 -0.23 -0.49
CA CYS A 137 -16.98 0.10 0.44
C CYS A 137 -17.35 1.27 1.35
N LEU A 138 -17.09 1.09 2.65
CA LEU A 138 -17.19 2.11 3.67
C LEU A 138 -15.85 2.26 4.37
N TYR A 139 -15.35 3.49 4.45
CA TYR A 139 -14.12 3.81 5.17
C TYR A 139 -14.45 4.53 6.48
N ALA A 140 -13.71 4.23 7.55
CA ALA A 140 -13.82 4.94 8.82
C ALA A 140 -12.56 4.78 9.68
N LEU A 141 -12.35 5.77 10.55
CA LEU A 141 -11.39 5.73 11.66
C LEU A 141 -12.19 5.86 12.96
N PRO A 142 -12.73 4.74 13.50
CA PRO A 142 -13.73 4.77 14.58
C PRO A 142 -13.12 4.76 15.98
N GLU A 143 -11.83 5.01 16.14
CA GLU A 143 -11.05 4.88 17.38
C GLU A 143 -11.61 5.77 18.51
N GLN A 144 -12.24 6.91 18.19
CA GLN A 144 -12.90 7.78 19.18
C GLN A 144 -13.99 7.05 19.99
N ARG A 145 -14.61 6.03 19.42
CA ARG A 145 -15.62 5.20 20.12
C ARG A 145 -15.01 4.36 21.26
N LEU A 146 -13.69 4.21 21.24
CA LEU A 146 -12.91 3.51 22.25
C LEU A 146 -12.10 4.49 23.14
N GLY A 147 -12.34 5.79 23.03
CA GLY A 147 -11.53 6.81 23.72
C GLY A 147 -10.10 6.91 23.21
N GLN A 148 -9.86 6.56 21.95
CA GLN A 148 -8.54 6.50 21.31
C GLN A 148 -8.52 7.29 20.00
N ILE A 149 -7.32 7.43 19.43
CA ILE A 149 -7.08 8.02 18.11
C ILE A 149 -6.51 6.96 17.17
N PRO A 150 -6.56 7.14 15.82
CA PRO A 150 -5.83 6.32 14.88
C PRO A 150 -4.34 6.29 15.22
N GLY A 151 -3.76 5.08 15.33
CA GLY A 151 -2.41 4.88 15.87
C GLY A 151 -1.36 4.45 14.85
N SER A 152 -1.76 4.20 13.59
CA SER A 152 -0.86 3.64 12.57
C SER A 152 -0.77 4.49 11.30
N GLY A 153 -0.90 5.81 11.46
CA GLY A 153 -0.73 6.79 10.39
C GLY A 153 -2.02 7.20 9.68
N GLY A 154 -3.18 6.72 10.14
CA GLY A 154 -4.47 7.04 9.52
C GLY A 154 -4.76 8.54 9.49
N SER A 155 -4.63 9.23 10.62
CA SER A 155 -4.87 10.67 10.70
C SER A 155 -3.88 11.47 9.84
N ALA A 156 -2.60 11.14 9.89
CA ALA A 156 -1.54 11.86 9.19
C ALA A 156 -1.71 11.74 7.66
N ARG A 157 -1.84 10.51 7.14
CA ARG A 157 -2.02 10.28 5.71
C ARG A 157 -3.32 10.86 5.18
N LEU A 158 -4.42 10.66 5.92
CA LEU A 158 -5.71 11.21 5.50
C LEU A 158 -5.70 12.73 5.43
N GLN A 159 -5.03 13.41 6.39
CA GLN A 159 -4.90 14.87 6.37
C GLN A 159 -4.16 15.38 5.13
N LYS A 160 -3.14 14.66 4.66
CA LYS A 160 -2.42 14.99 3.42
C LYS A 160 -3.31 14.84 2.19
N MET A 161 -4.16 13.81 2.16
CA MET A 161 -5.02 13.53 1.01
C MET A 161 -6.24 14.46 0.93
N VAL A 162 -6.92 14.74 2.05
CA VAL A 162 -8.22 15.42 2.03
C VAL A 162 -8.27 16.74 2.82
N GLY A 163 -7.15 17.13 3.44
CA GLY A 163 -7.05 18.34 4.25
C GLY A 163 -7.64 18.19 5.66
N ILE A 164 -7.32 19.16 6.52
CA ILE A 164 -7.59 19.08 7.97
C ILE A 164 -9.09 19.01 8.30
N THR A 165 -9.94 19.73 7.56
CA THR A 165 -11.38 19.81 7.88
C THR A 165 -12.07 18.45 7.69
N ARG A 166 -11.85 17.78 6.55
CA ARG A 166 -12.42 16.44 6.29
C ARG A 166 -11.82 15.39 7.21
N THR A 167 -10.54 15.49 7.52
CA THR A 167 -9.87 14.58 8.46
C THR A 167 -10.48 14.71 9.87
N LYS A 168 -10.70 15.92 10.37
CA LYS A 168 -11.38 16.14 11.65
C LYS A 168 -12.79 15.56 11.66
N ASP A 169 -13.55 15.74 10.58
CA ASP A 169 -14.90 15.18 10.44
C ASP A 169 -14.89 13.65 10.51
N ILE A 170 -13.96 12.99 9.83
CA ILE A 170 -13.83 11.52 9.84
C ILE A 170 -13.32 11.03 11.20
N VAL A 171 -12.24 11.58 11.72
CA VAL A 171 -11.57 11.09 12.93
C VAL A 171 -12.34 11.43 14.18
N MET A 172 -12.66 12.73 14.42
CA MET A 172 -13.25 13.18 15.68
C MET A 172 -14.71 12.75 15.83
N ARG A 173 -15.43 12.51 14.72
CA ARG A 173 -16.83 12.07 14.74
C ARG A 173 -16.99 10.58 14.42
N SER A 174 -15.89 9.86 14.19
CA SER A 174 -15.94 8.47 13.69
C SER A 174 -16.86 8.33 12.47
N ARG A 175 -16.87 9.34 11.59
CA ARG A 175 -17.74 9.38 10.42
C ARG A 175 -17.31 8.30 9.43
N ARG A 176 -18.29 7.62 8.86
CA ARG A 176 -18.07 6.73 7.72
C ARG A 176 -18.22 7.53 6.43
N ILE A 177 -17.33 7.24 5.46
CA ILE A 177 -17.44 7.74 4.10
C ILE A 177 -17.58 6.55 3.14
N SER A 178 -18.39 6.71 2.09
CA SER A 178 -18.57 5.68 1.06
C SER A 178 -17.36 5.61 0.12
N GLY A 179 -17.25 4.48 -0.63
CA GLY A 179 -16.27 4.36 -1.71
C GLY A 179 -16.34 5.51 -2.72
N LYS A 180 -17.57 5.93 -3.08
CA LYS A 180 -17.79 7.08 -3.97
C LYS A 180 -17.28 8.39 -3.37
N GLN A 181 -17.56 8.65 -2.08
CA GLN A 181 -17.02 9.85 -1.40
C GLN A 181 -15.49 9.81 -1.30
N ALA A 182 -14.92 8.63 -1.05
CA ALA A 182 -13.48 8.45 -1.02
C ALA A 182 -12.84 8.77 -2.38
N TYR A 183 -13.46 8.33 -3.48
CA TYR A 183 -13.05 8.70 -4.83
C TYR A 183 -13.17 10.20 -5.09
N ASP A 184 -14.33 10.80 -4.81
CA ASP A 184 -14.57 12.22 -5.03
C ASP A 184 -13.63 13.14 -4.20
N TRP A 185 -13.09 12.63 -3.09
CA TRP A 185 -12.17 13.35 -2.22
C TRP A 185 -10.69 13.04 -2.48
N GLY A 186 -10.38 12.16 -3.43
CA GLY A 186 -9.01 11.79 -3.76
C GLY A 186 -8.38 10.78 -2.80
N VAL A 187 -9.16 10.12 -1.96
CA VAL A 187 -8.69 9.01 -1.12
C VAL A 187 -8.59 7.73 -1.93
N ALA A 188 -9.57 7.44 -2.78
CA ALA A 188 -9.55 6.29 -3.68
C ALA A 188 -9.20 6.72 -5.11
N THR A 189 -8.44 5.88 -5.81
CA THR A 189 -8.03 6.06 -7.21
C THR A 189 -9.21 5.79 -8.16
N ALA A 190 -10.05 4.82 -7.80
CA ALA A 190 -11.28 4.48 -8.52
C ALA A 190 -12.36 3.99 -7.56
N CYS A 191 -13.62 4.10 -7.99
CA CYS A 191 -14.77 3.49 -7.32
C CYS A 191 -15.65 2.84 -8.38
N VAL A 192 -15.83 1.52 -8.29
CA VAL A 192 -16.52 0.71 -9.29
C VAL A 192 -17.56 -0.18 -8.64
N ALA A 193 -18.50 -0.71 -9.43
CA ALA A 193 -19.44 -1.73 -8.93
C ALA A 193 -18.69 -2.96 -8.40
N ASP A 194 -19.25 -3.63 -7.40
CA ASP A 194 -18.58 -4.73 -6.68
C ASP A 194 -18.15 -5.87 -7.60
N ASP A 195 -18.94 -6.18 -8.63
CA ASP A 195 -18.65 -7.20 -9.65
C ASP A 195 -17.55 -6.77 -10.64
N LYS A 196 -17.19 -5.49 -10.67
CA LYS A 196 -16.13 -4.94 -11.54
C LYS A 196 -14.79 -4.79 -10.84
N LEU A 197 -14.74 -4.89 -9.52
CA LEU A 197 -13.52 -4.60 -8.74
C LEU A 197 -12.34 -5.48 -9.16
N GLU A 198 -12.54 -6.77 -9.39
CA GLU A 198 -11.47 -7.68 -9.81
C GLU A 198 -10.92 -7.32 -11.20
N GLY A 199 -11.81 -6.96 -12.13
CA GLY A 199 -11.39 -6.51 -13.47
C GLY A 199 -10.59 -5.20 -13.41
N GLU A 200 -10.95 -4.28 -12.53
CA GLU A 200 -10.23 -3.02 -12.32
C GLU A 200 -8.84 -3.26 -11.70
N ILE A 201 -8.73 -4.19 -10.74
CA ILE A 201 -7.44 -4.61 -10.19
C ILE A 201 -6.55 -5.16 -11.31
N ASP A 202 -7.09 -6.08 -12.11
CA ASP A 202 -6.34 -6.71 -13.20
C ASP A 202 -5.86 -5.69 -14.24
N ALA A 203 -6.72 -4.75 -14.60
CA ALA A 203 -6.37 -3.67 -15.53
C ALA A 203 -5.23 -2.80 -15.01
N LEU A 204 -5.30 -2.37 -13.74
CA LEU A 204 -4.25 -1.55 -13.13
C LEU A 204 -2.93 -2.33 -12.96
N VAL A 205 -2.98 -3.62 -12.62
CA VAL A 205 -1.79 -4.49 -12.56
C VAL A 205 -1.11 -4.57 -13.93
N GLU A 206 -1.88 -4.82 -14.99
CA GLU A 206 -1.32 -4.90 -16.36
C GLU A 206 -0.74 -3.55 -16.83
N GLU A 207 -1.38 -2.44 -16.46
CA GLU A 207 -0.86 -1.10 -16.76
C GLU A 207 0.49 -0.87 -16.06
N LEU A 208 0.56 -1.12 -14.74
CA LEU A 208 1.77 -0.92 -13.94
C LEU A 208 2.93 -1.82 -14.40
N ARG A 209 2.64 -3.06 -14.78
CA ARG A 209 3.64 -3.99 -15.35
C ARG A 209 4.22 -3.51 -16.67
N GLY A 210 3.48 -2.71 -17.41
CA GLY A 210 3.92 -2.12 -18.69
C GLY A 210 5.03 -1.07 -18.55
N PHE A 211 5.30 -0.57 -17.35
CA PHE A 211 6.30 0.47 -17.10
C PHE A 211 7.61 -0.11 -16.51
N SER A 212 8.69 0.68 -16.59
CA SER A 212 9.97 0.34 -15.97
C SER A 212 9.83 0.23 -14.44
N SER A 213 10.14 -0.93 -13.86
CA SER A 213 10.11 -1.13 -12.41
C SER A 213 11.15 -0.25 -11.70
N LEU A 214 12.29 0.03 -12.34
CA LEU A 214 13.29 0.94 -11.82
C LEU A 214 12.75 2.38 -11.74
N ALA A 215 12.06 2.85 -12.78
CA ALA A 215 11.46 4.17 -12.80
C ALA A 215 10.31 4.30 -11.77
N GLN A 216 9.44 3.28 -11.66
CA GLN A 216 8.35 3.27 -10.67
C GLN A 216 8.86 3.28 -9.23
N ARG A 217 9.87 2.44 -8.93
CA ARG A 217 10.52 2.42 -7.60
C ARG A 217 11.15 3.76 -7.26
N THR A 218 11.82 4.37 -8.23
CA THR A 218 12.44 5.70 -8.06
C THR A 218 11.38 6.77 -7.84
N ALA A 219 10.32 6.79 -8.64
CA ALA A 219 9.21 7.74 -8.50
C ALA A 219 8.49 7.60 -7.15
N LYS A 220 8.14 6.38 -6.74
CA LYS A 220 7.51 6.13 -5.44
C LYS A 220 8.37 6.63 -4.29
N LYS A 221 9.67 6.29 -4.30
CA LYS A 221 10.60 6.74 -3.28
C LYS A 221 10.70 8.27 -3.26
N LEU A 222 10.88 8.91 -4.42
CA LEU A 222 10.96 10.36 -4.54
C LEU A 222 9.71 11.03 -3.95
N LEU A 223 8.52 10.59 -4.36
CA LEU A 223 7.26 11.18 -3.92
C LEU A 223 7.06 11.03 -2.40
N ASN A 224 7.38 9.85 -1.84
CA ASN A 224 7.28 9.63 -0.40
C ASN A 224 8.31 10.45 0.39
N ASP A 225 9.56 10.54 -0.08
CA ASP A 225 10.63 11.27 0.61
C ASP A 225 10.42 12.79 0.55
N THR A 226 9.72 13.28 -0.46
CA THR A 226 9.51 14.72 -0.67
C THR A 226 8.14 15.23 -0.22
N GLU A 227 7.27 14.38 0.33
CA GLU A 227 5.91 14.76 0.74
C GLU A 227 5.89 15.96 1.71
N ASP A 228 6.87 16.05 2.61
CA ASP A 228 7.02 17.13 3.59
C ASP A 228 8.21 18.08 3.28
N ALA A 229 8.87 17.90 2.14
CA ALA A 229 9.99 18.75 1.74
C ALA A 229 9.52 20.10 1.20
N SER A 230 10.41 21.11 1.22
CA SER A 230 10.16 22.34 0.47
C SER A 230 10.08 22.06 -1.02
N LEU A 231 9.32 22.85 -1.77
CA LEU A 231 9.21 22.70 -3.23
C LEU A 231 10.60 22.75 -3.91
N SER A 232 11.48 23.63 -3.47
CA SER A 232 12.84 23.74 -4.02
C SER A 232 13.65 22.47 -3.80
N THR A 233 13.60 21.89 -2.60
CA THR A 233 14.27 20.61 -2.29
C THR A 233 13.69 19.46 -3.10
N ALA A 234 12.37 19.41 -3.24
CA ALA A 234 11.70 18.37 -4.03
C ALA A 234 12.13 18.43 -5.51
N ILE A 235 12.18 19.64 -6.12
CA ILE A 235 12.62 19.83 -7.50
C ILE A 235 14.08 19.42 -7.68
N GLU A 236 14.96 19.75 -6.73
CA GLU A 236 16.39 19.36 -6.78
C GLU A 236 16.53 17.83 -6.74
N LEU A 237 15.85 17.15 -5.82
CA LEU A 237 15.85 15.69 -5.73
C LEU A 237 15.27 15.02 -6.98
N GLU A 238 14.18 15.57 -7.54
CA GLU A 238 13.61 15.11 -8.81
C GLU A 238 14.62 15.19 -9.95
N GLY A 239 15.36 16.30 -10.06
CA GLY A 239 16.44 16.48 -11.04
C GLY A 239 17.55 15.44 -10.91
N HIS A 240 17.95 15.11 -9.68
CA HIS A 240 18.94 14.06 -9.42
C HIS A 240 18.41 12.67 -9.81
N CYS A 241 17.18 12.34 -9.43
CA CYS A 241 16.54 11.07 -9.81
C CYS A 241 16.41 10.94 -11.33
N TYR A 242 15.95 11.99 -12.01
CA TYR A 242 15.82 12.03 -13.46
C TYR A 242 17.18 11.83 -14.15
N SER A 243 18.22 12.55 -13.72
CA SER A 243 19.58 12.44 -14.26
C SER A 243 20.11 11.00 -14.13
N ARG A 244 19.88 10.36 -12.98
CA ARG A 244 20.31 8.99 -12.72
C ARG A 244 19.57 7.97 -13.59
N LEU A 245 18.26 8.10 -13.76
CA LEU A 245 17.46 7.21 -14.60
C LEU A 245 17.86 7.28 -16.09
N ARG A 246 18.36 8.44 -16.56
CA ARG A 246 18.82 8.58 -17.95
C ARG A 246 19.97 7.66 -18.35
N THR A 247 20.70 7.11 -17.40
CA THR A 247 21.80 6.18 -17.66
C THR A 247 21.36 4.72 -17.65
N SER A 248 20.11 4.43 -17.32
CA SER A 248 19.55 3.07 -17.23
C SER A 248 19.34 2.45 -18.62
N ASP A 249 19.34 1.12 -18.66
CA ASP A 249 19.02 0.39 -19.88
C ASP A 249 17.53 0.52 -20.21
N ASP A 250 16.66 0.60 -19.21
CA ASP A 250 15.24 0.85 -19.41
C ASP A 250 14.95 2.20 -20.08
N PHE A 251 15.73 3.25 -19.75
CA PHE A 251 15.56 4.53 -20.45
C PHE A 251 15.95 4.43 -21.93
N ARG A 252 17.05 3.74 -22.25
CA ARG A 252 17.48 3.49 -23.64
C ARG A 252 16.42 2.71 -24.40
N GLU A 253 15.93 1.61 -23.80
CA GLU A 253 14.86 0.80 -24.38
C GLU A 253 13.59 1.64 -24.64
N GLY A 254 13.21 2.50 -23.69
CA GLY A 254 12.04 3.37 -23.83
C GLY A 254 12.18 4.33 -25.00
N VAL A 255 13.35 4.95 -25.18
CA VAL A 255 13.64 5.85 -26.31
C VAL A 255 13.61 5.07 -27.63
N ASP A 256 14.26 3.92 -27.70
CA ASP A 256 14.32 3.10 -28.92
C ASP A 256 12.91 2.59 -29.31
N ALA A 257 12.15 2.11 -28.34
CA ALA A 257 10.78 1.65 -28.55
C ALA A 257 9.88 2.78 -29.07
N PHE A 258 10.00 3.98 -28.49
CA PHE A 258 9.25 5.15 -28.95
C PHE A 258 9.58 5.53 -30.39
N GLN A 259 10.86 5.57 -30.75
CA GLN A 259 11.31 5.88 -32.13
C GLN A 259 10.82 4.82 -33.13
N GLN A 260 10.81 3.54 -32.75
CA GLN A 260 10.39 2.42 -33.57
C GLN A 260 8.87 2.19 -33.54
N LYS A 261 8.09 2.96 -32.76
CA LYS A 261 6.64 2.83 -32.59
C LYS A 261 6.21 1.42 -32.14
N ARG A 262 7.00 0.79 -31.26
CA ARG A 262 6.71 -0.50 -30.62
C ARG A 262 6.53 -0.37 -29.11
N LYS A 263 5.98 -1.39 -28.48
CA LYS A 263 5.95 -1.46 -27.02
C LYS A 263 7.37 -1.68 -26.48
N PRO A 264 7.77 -0.98 -25.38
CA PRO A 264 9.02 -1.23 -24.73
C PRO A 264 9.04 -2.57 -23.97
N ASN A 265 10.23 -3.14 -23.80
CA ASN A 265 10.46 -4.33 -23.01
C ASN A 265 11.42 -4.00 -21.87
N PHE A 266 10.87 -3.43 -20.78
CA PHE A 266 11.64 -3.00 -19.61
C PHE A 266 12.09 -4.20 -18.77
N ARG A 267 13.33 -4.12 -18.28
CA ARG A 267 13.97 -5.16 -17.45
C ARG A 267 14.24 -4.73 -16.02
N GLY A 268 14.04 -3.43 -15.69
CA GLY A 268 14.27 -2.89 -14.36
C GLY A 268 15.74 -2.56 -14.07
N SER A 269 16.55 -2.29 -15.10
CA SER A 269 17.98 -2.06 -15.01
C SER A 269 18.44 -0.79 -15.72
#